data_7664978dac804c7bf004723fa6c23736
#
_entry.id   7664978dac804c7bf004723fa6c23736
#
_cell.length_a   1.000
_cell.length_b   1.000
_cell.length_c   1.000
_cell.angle_alpha   90.00
_cell.angle_beta   90.00
_cell.angle_gamma   90.00
#
_symmetry.space_group_name_H-M   'P 1'
#
loop_
_entity.id
_entity.type
_entity.pdbx_description
1 polymer ?
#
loop_
_entity_poly.entity_id
_entity_poly.type
_entity_poly.pdbx_seq_one_letter_code
_entity_poly.pdbx_strand_id
1 'polypeptide(L)' 'MGIDKESDIAADLQIGPTTLGMVRLYIEAQGMELPLDFDPDEAEEIAEEIMAAAQTARAARDGSSGGSPKRKPRR' A
#
# COMPACT_ATOMS: atom_id res chain seq x y z
N MET A 1 -8.48 0.11 10.86
CA MET A 1 -8.19 -1.13 11.38
C MET A 1 -7.16 -1.85 10.56
N GLY A 2 -6.34 -2.54 11.14
CA GLY A 2 -5.25 -3.17 10.45
C GLY A 2 -5.52 -4.64 10.17
N ILE A 3 -4.55 -5.25 9.55
CA ILE A 3 -4.57 -6.68 9.30
C ILE A 3 -3.78 -7.34 10.39
N ASP A 4 -4.38 -8.30 11.07
CA ASP A 4 -3.76 -8.89 12.22
C ASP A 4 -2.66 -9.84 11.88
N LYS A 5 -2.72 -10.46 10.73
CA LYS A 5 -1.73 -11.41 10.36
C LYS A 5 -0.94 -10.92 9.19
N GLU A 6 0.34 -11.18 9.21
CA GLU A 6 1.17 -10.82 8.09
C GLU A 6 1.36 -12.00 7.19
N SER A 7 1.55 -11.70 5.92
CA SER A 7 1.69 -12.74 4.93
C SER A 7 3.09 -13.31 4.95
N ASP A 8 3.19 -14.61 4.84
CA ASP A 8 4.47 -15.26 4.67
C ASP A 8 4.82 -15.43 3.21
N ILE A 9 3.96 -14.99 2.32
CA ILE A 9 4.14 -15.22 0.90
C ILE A 9 5.02 -14.13 0.34
N ALA A 10 6.09 -14.52 -0.32
CA ALA A 10 6.91 -13.56 -1.02
C ALA A 10 6.22 -13.18 -2.31
N ALA A 11 6.16 -11.92 -2.57
CA ALA A 11 5.52 -11.40 -3.76
C ALA A 11 6.33 -10.27 -4.35
N ASP A 12 6.33 -10.20 -5.66
CA ASP A 12 6.93 -9.09 -6.37
C ASP A 12 5.81 -8.16 -6.81
N LEU A 13 6.05 -6.88 -6.68
CA LEU A 13 5.10 -5.88 -7.11
C LEU A 13 5.79 -4.87 -7.99
N GLN A 14 5.27 -4.68 -9.18
CA GLN A 14 5.79 -3.70 -10.11
C GLN A 14 4.68 -2.73 -10.46
N ILE A 15 5.03 -1.46 -10.57
CA ILE A 15 4.07 -0.42 -10.84
C ILE A 15 4.62 0.44 -11.96
N GLY A 16 3.80 0.71 -12.96
CA GLY A 16 4.24 1.56 -14.05
C GLY A 16 3.09 1.96 -14.95
N PRO A 17 3.36 2.95 -15.78
CA PRO A 17 2.35 3.40 -16.74
C PRO A 17 2.30 2.46 -17.93
N THR A 18 1.13 2.36 -18.53
CA THR A 18 1.00 1.62 -19.77
C THR A 18 1.02 2.59 -20.93
N THR A 19 1.18 2.05 -22.13
CA THR A 19 1.18 2.88 -23.31
C THR A 19 -0.20 3.44 -23.62
N LEU A 20 -1.23 2.92 -22.98
CA LEU A 20 -2.58 3.39 -23.18
C LEU A 20 -3.03 4.36 -22.11
N GLY A 21 -2.11 4.85 -21.29
CA GLY A 21 -2.46 5.86 -20.30
C GLY A 21 -3.05 5.29 -19.04
N MET A 22 -2.83 4.04 -18.77
CA MET A 22 -3.28 3.42 -17.53
C MET A 22 -2.11 3.22 -16.60
N VAL A 23 -2.40 2.88 -15.36
CA VAL A 23 -1.36 2.52 -14.40
C VAL A 23 -1.52 1.04 -14.12
N ARG A 24 -0.45 0.29 -14.32
CA ARG A 24 -0.49 -1.15 -14.10
C ARG A 24 0.20 -1.51 -12.81
N LEU A 25 -0.49 -2.25 -11.98
CA LEU A 25 0.09 -2.93 -10.84
C LEU A 25 0.23 -4.39 -11.24
N TYR A 26 1.44 -4.88 -11.24
CA TYR A 26 1.70 -6.26 -11.65
C TYR A 26 2.20 -7.01 -10.43
N ILE A 27 1.44 -7.99 -10.00
CA ILE A 27 1.75 -8.75 -8.82
C ILE A 27 2.08 -10.17 -9.23
N GLU A 28 3.20 -10.67 -8.74
CA GLU A 28 3.60 -12.04 -9.01
C GLU A 28 3.91 -12.72 -7.70
N ALA A 29 3.25 -13.84 -7.43
CA ALA A 29 3.44 -14.58 -6.21
C ALA A 29 3.15 -16.03 -6.46
N GLN A 30 4.04 -16.91 -6.03
CA GLN A 30 3.82 -18.35 -6.08
C GLN A 30 3.46 -18.84 -7.47
N GLY A 31 4.10 -18.29 -8.48
CA GLY A 31 3.85 -18.71 -9.84
C GLY A 31 2.61 -18.13 -10.46
N MET A 32 1.89 -17.31 -9.72
CA MET A 32 0.71 -16.64 -10.26
C MET A 32 1.03 -15.20 -10.60
N GLU A 33 0.44 -14.72 -11.66
CA GLU A 33 0.65 -13.36 -12.12
C GLU A 33 -0.69 -12.64 -12.16
N LEU A 34 -0.73 -11.45 -11.64
CA LEU A 34 -1.98 -10.70 -11.57
C LEU A 34 -1.73 -9.26 -12.02
N PRO A 35 -1.98 -8.97 -13.29
CA PRO A 35 -1.87 -7.59 -13.77
C PRO A 35 -3.19 -6.86 -13.51
N LEU A 36 -3.10 -5.70 -12.93
CA LEU A 36 -4.26 -4.89 -12.63
C LEU A 36 -4.03 -3.51 -13.22
N ASP A 37 -4.95 -3.06 -14.04
CA ASP A 37 -4.83 -1.75 -14.68
C ASP A 37 -5.87 -0.82 -14.10
N PHE A 38 -5.43 0.40 -13.78
CA PHE A 38 -6.30 1.40 -13.20
C PHE A 38 -6.18 2.70 -13.96
N ASP A 39 -7.27 3.46 -14.01
CA ASP A 39 -7.17 4.83 -14.49
C ASP A 39 -6.24 5.62 -13.58
N PRO A 40 -5.58 6.66 -14.12
CA PRO A 40 -4.69 7.45 -13.27
C PRO A 40 -5.36 8.02 -12.02
N ASP A 41 -6.60 8.48 -12.14
CA ASP A 41 -7.28 9.02 -10.97
C ASP A 41 -7.51 7.95 -9.92
N GLU A 42 -7.91 6.77 -10.36
CA GLU A 42 -8.13 5.69 -9.43
C GLU A 42 -6.83 5.23 -8.80
N ALA A 43 -5.76 5.20 -9.61
CA ALA A 43 -4.47 4.83 -9.09
C ALA A 43 -4.00 5.80 -8.01
N GLU A 44 -4.28 7.09 -8.20
CA GLU A 44 -3.91 8.08 -7.20
C GLU A 44 -4.68 7.89 -5.90
N GLU A 45 -5.95 7.54 -6.01
CA GLU A 45 -6.73 7.27 -4.81
C GLU A 45 -6.18 6.07 -4.06
N ILE A 46 -5.81 5.03 -4.79
CA ILE A 46 -5.23 3.85 -4.17
C ILE A 46 -3.90 4.21 -3.50
N ALA A 47 -3.10 5.02 -4.16
CA ALA A 47 -1.83 5.43 -3.61
C ALA A 47 -2.02 6.20 -2.30
N GLU A 48 -3.04 7.05 -2.25
CA GLU A 48 -3.31 7.80 -1.03
C GLU A 48 -3.72 6.88 0.10
N GLU A 49 -4.49 5.85 -0.21
CA GLU A 49 -4.87 4.88 0.81
C GLU A 49 -3.66 4.11 1.33
N ILE A 50 -2.77 3.74 0.42
CA ILE A 50 -1.56 3.05 0.83
C ILE A 50 -0.71 3.95 1.71
N MET A 51 -0.59 5.21 1.34
CA MET A 51 0.18 6.16 2.15
C MET A 51 -0.44 6.34 3.53
N ALA A 52 -1.76 6.43 3.60
CA ALA A 52 -2.42 6.58 4.89
C ALA A 52 -2.21 5.35 5.75
N ALA A 53 -2.30 4.17 5.15
CA ALA A 53 -2.09 2.94 5.89
C ALA A 53 -0.65 2.84 6.37
N ALA A 54 0.29 3.30 5.55
CA ALA A 54 1.69 3.26 5.95
C ALA A 54 1.93 4.16 7.15
N GLN A 55 1.29 5.32 7.17
CA GLN A 55 1.44 6.23 8.30
C GLN A 55 0.85 5.64 9.57
N THR A 56 -0.31 5.01 9.44
CA THR A 56 -0.94 4.36 10.57
C THR A 56 -0.07 3.21 11.09
N ALA A 57 0.47 2.42 10.18
CA ALA A 57 1.30 1.30 10.57
C ALA A 57 2.59 1.78 11.26
N ARG A 58 3.16 2.86 10.74
CA ARG A 58 4.38 3.40 11.34
C ARG A 58 4.10 3.91 12.74
N ALA A 59 2.97 4.56 12.93
CA ALA A 59 2.60 5.03 14.25
C ALA A 59 2.41 3.86 15.21
N ALA A 60 1.84 2.79 14.74
CA ALA A 60 1.64 1.63 15.60
C ALA A 60 2.97 1.01 16.01
N ARG A 61 3.94 1.00 15.08
CA ARG A 61 5.24 0.47 15.44
C ARG A 61 5.98 1.35 16.40
N ASP A 62 5.97 2.66 16.11
CA ASP A 62 6.76 3.59 16.89
C ASP A 62 6.07 3.96 18.15
N GLY A 63 4.79 4.15 18.05
CA GLY A 63 4.07 4.70 19.15
C GLY A 63 3.28 3.68 19.89
N SER A 64 3.47 2.47 19.56
CA SER A 64 2.70 1.47 20.29
C SER A 64 2.91 1.62 21.72
N SER A 65 4.00 2.18 22.05
CA SER A 65 4.18 2.45 23.39
C SER A 65 3.40 3.60 23.70
N GLY A 66 2.61 3.92 23.24
CA GLY A 66 2.01 4.91 23.75
C GLY A 66 1.54 5.75 22.84
N GLY A 67 1.37 5.59 22.51
CA GLY A 67 0.84 6.32 21.89
C GLY A 67 0.82 7.59 21.66
N SER A 68 0.87 8.09 21.57
CA SER A 68 0.85 9.07 21.35
C SER A 68 0.75 9.73 20.45
N PRO A 69 0.48 10.03 20.44
CA PRO A 69 0.30 10.55 19.65
C PRO A 69 0.28 11.41 19.14
N LYS A 70 0.32 11.66 19.35
CA LYS A 70 0.34 12.29 18.90
C LYS A 70 0.57 12.84 18.13
N ARG A 71 0.60 13.22 18.09
CA ARG A 71 0.86 13.68 17.32
C ARG A 71 0.79 13.75 16.46
N LYS A 72 0.54 13.95 16.22
CA LYS A 72 0.57 14.04 15.31
C LYS A 72 0.53 14.00 14.52
N PRO A 73 0.47 14.23 14.28
CA PRO A 73 0.51 14.18 13.27
C PRO A 73 0.54 14.32 12.52
N ARG A 74 0.54 14.79 12.29
CA ARG A 74 0.67 14.90 11.53
C ARG A 74 0.63 15.00 10.83
N ARG A 75 0.38 15.36 10.47
CA ARG A 75 0.23 15.34 9.72
C ARG A 75 0.02 15.50 9.39
#